data_4101b01a0d417002fa965b4c5f46e694
#
_entry.id   4101b01a0d417002fa965b4c5f46e694
#
_cell.length_a   1.000
_cell.length_b   1.000
_cell.length_c   1.000
_cell.angle_alpha   90.00
_cell.angle_beta   90.00
_cell.angle_gamma   90.00
#
_symmetry.space_group_name_H-M   'P 1'
#
loop_
_entity.id
_entity.type
_entity.pdbx_description
1 polymer ?
#
loop_
_entity_poly.entity_id
_entity_poly.type
_entity_poly.pdbx_seq_one_letter_code
_entity_poly.pdbx_strand_id
1 'polypeptide(L)'
;MRVQTMKEALEERDIMDVLLWHEQSFLPRVLRLKDYYAGNHDILGKAQRSNNAPNNRIVANYCEYIANMSTGFFMGQPVAYSSVSGDTEAVKALQDVFRYNDEAEGNLQLAGESSVTGAAYEVLYLDADAEIRFCSIPAEQMILVTDSTLEENLVAAIRCYRVLGLDGSSYRDYVDVYDAQTVTSYDYDAGKIARRGEPRPHYFDGVPVIEYPNNEARRGDFEGVMTLVDAYNKAQSLTLDDMEDFTDAYLILKGMGGTNAEDVAELRRNKVIAIDGEGGAEWLIKNLNDTYIENIKTRLQNDIHKFSSIPDMSDDAFAGNASGVAIKYKLIGLEQIRSRKERCFKKGLQRRIELIAGMLKMKSKADIDFRDIEITFTANIPANNQEQADIVKTLYGLVSQKRLLSLLPFVTDPAEELEELKREQEQDGADDYDELTGGAGHDEEGDADGNVLAEASKGTGRGMEQEEPPRD
;
A
#
# COMPACT_ATOMS: atom_id res chain seq x y z
N MET A 1 -6.40 -17.94 5.41
CA MET A 1 -5.87 -19.31 5.33
C MET A 1 -6.74 -20.15 4.40
N ARG A 2 -6.18 -21.14 3.69
CA ARG A 2 -6.98 -22.10 2.88
C ARG A 2 -6.79 -23.53 3.38
N VAL A 3 -7.89 -24.27 3.43
CA VAL A 3 -7.95 -25.71 3.73
C VAL A 3 -8.74 -26.38 2.62
N GLN A 4 -8.32 -27.57 2.20
CA GLN A 4 -9.05 -28.36 1.20
C GLN A 4 -9.89 -29.44 1.85
N THR A 5 -11.08 -29.68 1.30
CA THR A 5 -11.99 -30.73 1.72
C THR A 5 -12.55 -31.51 0.52
N MET A 6 -12.94 -32.75 0.74
CA MET A 6 -13.71 -33.53 -0.23
C MET A 6 -15.22 -33.50 0.08
N LYS A 7 -15.63 -32.81 1.14
CA LYS A 7 -17.03 -32.70 1.56
C LYS A 7 -17.69 -31.51 0.87
N GLU A 8 -18.95 -31.67 0.51
CA GLU A 8 -19.79 -30.60 -0.04
C GLU A 8 -20.30 -29.64 1.04
N ALA A 9 -20.38 -30.10 2.29
CA ALA A 9 -20.78 -29.29 3.44
C ALA A 9 -19.95 -29.65 4.67
N LEU A 10 -19.73 -28.68 5.56
CA LEU A 10 -18.97 -28.86 6.79
C LEU A 10 -19.90 -29.27 7.93
N GLU A 11 -19.50 -30.28 8.69
CA GLU A 11 -20.08 -30.63 9.97
C GLU A 11 -19.40 -29.82 11.10
N GLU A 12 -20.06 -29.73 12.27
CA GLU A 12 -19.49 -29.03 13.45
C GLU A 12 -18.10 -29.55 13.84
N ARG A 13 -17.85 -30.85 13.67
CA ARG A 13 -16.54 -31.45 13.92
C ARG A 13 -15.47 -30.93 12.94
N ASP A 14 -15.81 -30.78 11.66
CA ASP A 14 -14.89 -30.28 10.64
C ASP A 14 -14.53 -28.84 10.94
N ILE A 15 -15.53 -28.02 11.33
CA ILE A 15 -15.31 -26.63 11.74
C ILE A 15 -14.34 -26.56 12.92
N MET A 16 -14.51 -27.42 13.91
CA MET A 16 -13.62 -27.49 15.07
C MET A 16 -12.19 -27.86 14.70
N ASP A 17 -12.01 -28.90 13.87
CA ASP A 17 -10.69 -29.34 13.43
C ASP A 17 -9.95 -28.21 12.66
N VAL A 18 -10.67 -27.47 11.81
CA VAL A 18 -10.14 -26.33 11.06
C VAL A 18 -9.79 -25.17 11.98
N LEU A 19 -10.60 -24.85 12.97
CA LEU A 19 -10.31 -23.81 13.98
C LEU A 19 -9.07 -24.12 14.79
N LEU A 20 -8.93 -25.35 15.29
CA LEU A 20 -7.75 -25.78 16.04
C LEU A 20 -6.47 -25.67 15.19
N TRP A 21 -6.53 -26.08 13.93
CA TRP A 21 -5.39 -25.96 13.03
C TRP A 21 -5.06 -24.49 12.73
N HIS A 22 -6.06 -23.63 12.57
CA HIS A 22 -5.87 -22.20 12.41
C HIS A 22 -5.14 -21.58 13.59
N GLU A 23 -5.58 -21.86 14.82
CA GLU A 23 -4.96 -21.35 16.05
C GLU A 23 -3.51 -21.80 16.21
N GLN A 24 -3.20 -23.04 15.82
CA GLN A 24 -1.86 -23.60 16.02
C GLN A 24 -0.86 -23.21 14.93
N SER A 25 -1.31 -23.03 13.69
CA SER A 25 -0.40 -22.90 12.54
C SER A 25 -0.45 -21.55 11.85
N PHE A 26 -1.63 -21.03 11.59
CA PHE A 26 -1.79 -19.82 10.76
C PHE A 26 -1.80 -18.54 11.61
N LEU A 27 -2.57 -18.53 12.67
CA LEU A 27 -2.74 -17.36 13.55
C LEU A 27 -1.40 -16.82 14.08
N PRO A 28 -0.47 -17.67 14.62
CA PRO A 28 0.82 -17.19 15.11
C PRO A 28 1.66 -16.48 14.03
N ARG A 29 1.63 -16.99 12.79
CA ARG A 29 2.33 -16.36 11.66
C ARG A 29 1.75 -14.98 11.35
N VAL A 30 0.43 -14.88 11.24
CA VAL A 30 -0.24 -13.61 10.90
C VAL A 30 -0.04 -12.57 11.99
N LEU A 31 -0.19 -12.95 13.25
CA LEU A 31 0.05 -12.06 14.39
C LEU A 31 1.50 -11.55 14.40
N ARG A 32 2.48 -12.44 14.18
CA ARG A 32 3.89 -12.04 14.10
C ARG A 32 4.14 -11.04 12.96
N LEU A 33 3.53 -11.23 11.78
CA LEU A 33 3.66 -10.28 10.68
C LEU A 33 3.06 -8.93 11.04
N LYS A 34 1.90 -8.89 11.68
CA LYS A 34 1.27 -7.65 12.17
C LYS A 34 2.10 -6.97 13.25
N ASP A 35 2.67 -7.72 14.18
CA ASP A 35 3.60 -7.20 15.19
C ASP A 35 4.81 -6.53 14.55
N TYR A 36 5.42 -7.17 13.57
CA TYR A 36 6.57 -6.59 12.86
C TYR A 36 6.20 -5.34 12.05
N TYR A 37 5.04 -5.33 11.42
CA TYR A 37 4.53 -4.13 10.76
C TYR A 37 4.30 -2.99 11.77
N ALA A 38 3.75 -3.29 12.94
CA ALA A 38 3.52 -2.33 14.02
C ALA A 38 4.80 -1.88 14.77
N GLY A 39 5.98 -2.40 14.42
CA GLY A 39 7.23 -2.10 15.09
C GLY A 39 7.52 -2.95 16.33
N ASN A 40 6.72 -3.97 16.62
CA ASN A 40 6.93 -4.89 17.73
C ASN A 40 7.90 -6.01 17.34
N HIS A 41 9.16 -5.67 17.09
CA HIS A 41 10.19 -6.60 16.64
C HIS A 41 10.80 -7.40 17.81
N ASP A 42 11.38 -8.56 17.51
CA ASP A 42 12.01 -9.47 18.47
C ASP A 42 13.10 -8.78 19.34
N ILE A 43 13.74 -7.71 18.82
CA ILE A 43 14.75 -6.94 19.58
C ILE A 43 14.18 -6.32 20.85
N LEU A 44 12.89 -6.01 20.92
CA LEU A 44 12.24 -5.47 22.11
C LEU A 44 12.28 -6.46 23.29
N GLY A 45 12.38 -7.76 22.99
CA GLY A 45 12.58 -8.85 23.97
C GLY A 45 14.03 -9.10 24.36
N LYS A 46 15.01 -8.28 23.87
CA LYS A 46 16.43 -8.47 24.17
C LYS A 46 16.67 -8.45 25.68
N ALA A 47 17.25 -9.55 26.21
CA ALA A 47 17.60 -9.67 27.61
C ALA A 47 18.78 -8.76 27.98
N GLN A 48 18.73 -8.17 29.17
CA GLN A 48 19.84 -7.40 29.72
C GLN A 48 21.00 -8.34 30.13
N ARG A 49 22.23 -7.98 29.79
CA ARG A 49 23.42 -8.79 30.06
C ARG A 49 23.77 -8.86 31.56
N SER A 50 23.62 -7.74 32.26
CA SER A 50 23.83 -7.60 33.71
C SER A 50 23.04 -6.41 34.23
N ASN A 51 22.86 -6.28 35.57
CA ASN A 51 22.05 -5.21 36.18
C ASN A 51 22.47 -3.78 35.82
N ASN A 52 23.72 -3.57 35.42
CA ASN A 52 24.26 -2.23 35.10
C ASN A 52 24.72 -2.09 33.65
N ALA A 53 24.50 -3.11 32.80
CA ALA A 53 24.88 -3.01 31.38
C ALA A 53 23.83 -2.23 30.59
N PRO A 54 24.23 -1.40 29.61
CA PRO A 54 23.31 -0.82 28.64
C PRO A 54 22.48 -1.90 27.95
N ASN A 55 21.23 -1.58 27.67
CA ASN A 55 20.33 -2.51 27.01
C ASN A 55 19.40 -1.77 26.04
N ASN A 56 20.01 -1.16 25.02
CA ASN A 56 19.29 -0.46 23.98
C ASN A 56 18.52 -1.44 23.10
N ARG A 57 17.30 -1.06 22.71
CA ARG A 57 16.38 -1.86 21.91
C ARG A 57 15.86 -0.98 20.78
N ILE A 58 16.68 -0.80 19.75
CA ILE A 58 16.37 0.06 18.62
C ILE A 58 15.61 -0.76 17.56
N VAL A 59 14.49 -0.23 17.12
CA VAL A 59 13.71 -0.76 16.01
C VAL A 59 13.84 0.18 14.82
N ALA A 60 14.44 -0.28 13.73
CA ALA A 60 14.33 0.32 12.42
C ALA A 60 13.22 -0.42 11.67
N ASN A 61 12.05 0.22 11.54
CA ASN A 61 10.85 -0.45 11.03
C ASN A 61 10.82 -0.54 9.51
N TYR A 62 11.76 -1.30 8.93
CA TYR A 62 11.77 -1.59 7.49
C TYR A 62 10.54 -2.38 7.04
N CYS A 63 9.89 -3.14 7.94
CA CYS A 63 8.70 -3.91 7.60
C CYS A 63 7.54 -2.99 7.22
N GLU A 64 7.30 -1.94 8.00
CA GLU A 64 6.32 -0.92 7.70
C GLU A 64 6.67 -0.16 6.42
N TYR A 65 7.94 0.26 6.28
CA TYR A 65 8.41 0.95 5.08
C TYR A 65 8.13 0.15 3.80
N ILE A 66 8.52 -1.13 3.78
CA ILE A 66 8.34 -2.02 2.62
C ILE A 66 6.85 -2.19 2.28
N ALA A 67 6.01 -2.46 3.29
CA ALA A 67 4.58 -2.65 3.07
C ALA A 67 3.89 -1.38 2.56
N ASN A 68 4.20 -0.23 3.16
CA ASN A 68 3.61 1.06 2.78
C ASN A 68 4.05 1.50 1.38
N MET A 69 5.34 1.35 1.05
CA MET A 69 5.86 1.67 -0.29
C MET A 69 5.25 0.77 -1.37
N SER A 70 5.16 -0.53 -1.11
CA SER A 70 4.55 -1.48 -2.04
C SER A 70 3.06 -1.20 -2.26
N THR A 71 2.33 -0.95 -1.17
CA THR A 71 0.88 -0.65 -1.21
C THR A 71 0.60 0.66 -1.91
N GLY A 72 1.32 1.73 -1.55
CA GLY A 72 1.15 3.05 -2.16
C GLY A 72 1.48 3.08 -3.65
N PHE A 73 2.48 2.30 -4.07
CA PHE A 73 2.82 2.17 -5.48
C PHE A 73 1.77 1.38 -6.27
N PHE A 74 1.18 0.34 -5.66
CA PHE A 74 0.20 -0.54 -6.31
C PHE A 74 -1.21 0.07 -6.33
N MET A 75 -1.70 0.57 -5.19
CA MET A 75 -3.10 0.99 -4.99
C MET A 75 -3.23 2.47 -4.61
N GLY A 76 -2.19 3.27 -4.81
CA GLY A 76 -2.22 4.70 -4.53
C GLY A 76 -3.09 5.52 -5.50
N GLN A 77 -3.54 4.90 -6.60
CA GLN A 77 -4.55 5.43 -7.51
C GLN A 77 -5.79 4.53 -7.48
N PRO A 78 -7.00 5.07 -7.55
CA PRO A 78 -8.23 4.29 -7.65
C PRO A 78 -8.22 3.36 -8.85
N VAL A 79 -8.89 2.21 -8.72
CA VAL A 79 -9.08 1.26 -9.81
C VAL A 79 -10.14 1.81 -10.78
N ALA A 80 -9.87 1.75 -12.07
CA ALA A 80 -10.82 2.15 -13.09
C ALA A 80 -11.56 0.94 -13.67
N TYR A 81 -12.86 1.11 -13.90
CA TYR A 81 -13.75 0.10 -14.44
C TYR A 81 -14.39 0.60 -15.73
N SER A 82 -14.33 -0.20 -16.78
CA SER A 82 -14.94 0.10 -18.08
C SER A 82 -15.61 -1.13 -18.68
N SER A 83 -16.54 -0.94 -19.61
CA SER A 83 -17.15 -2.03 -20.37
C SER A 83 -16.41 -2.23 -21.69
N VAL A 84 -16.09 -3.48 -22.03
CA VAL A 84 -15.47 -3.83 -23.32
C VAL A 84 -16.47 -3.66 -24.45
N SER A 85 -17.76 -3.99 -24.23
CA SER A 85 -18.83 -3.84 -25.21
C SER A 85 -19.34 -2.39 -25.36
N GLY A 86 -18.97 -1.49 -24.39
CA GLY A 86 -19.46 -0.11 -24.34
C GLY A 86 -20.77 0.05 -23.58
N ASP A 87 -21.15 -0.91 -22.73
CA ASP A 87 -22.33 -0.82 -21.85
C ASP A 87 -22.05 0.11 -20.67
N THR A 88 -22.31 1.40 -20.88
CA THR A 88 -22.12 2.44 -19.86
C THR A 88 -23.13 2.35 -18.71
N GLU A 89 -24.32 1.77 -18.94
CA GLU A 89 -25.33 1.60 -17.89
C GLU A 89 -24.91 0.52 -16.88
N ALA A 90 -24.31 -0.56 -17.34
CA ALA A 90 -23.74 -1.60 -16.48
C ALA A 90 -22.63 -1.03 -15.60
N VAL A 91 -21.71 -0.26 -16.18
CA VAL A 91 -20.61 0.40 -15.43
C VAL A 91 -21.17 1.36 -14.39
N LYS A 92 -22.15 2.20 -14.74
CA LYS A 92 -22.79 3.15 -13.84
C LYS A 92 -23.48 2.45 -12.67
N ALA A 93 -24.20 1.34 -12.92
CA ALA A 93 -24.85 0.58 -11.86
C ALA A 93 -23.84 -0.01 -10.86
N LEU A 94 -22.65 -0.45 -11.33
CA LEU A 94 -21.55 -0.88 -10.47
C LEU A 94 -20.94 0.29 -9.69
N GLN A 95 -20.68 1.40 -10.36
CA GLN A 95 -20.12 2.60 -9.73
C GLN A 95 -21.02 3.14 -8.62
N ASP A 96 -22.34 3.05 -8.74
CA ASP A 96 -23.28 3.45 -7.68
C ASP A 96 -23.11 2.56 -6.43
N VAL A 97 -22.92 1.25 -6.58
CA VAL A 97 -22.61 0.33 -5.47
C VAL A 97 -21.23 0.65 -4.89
N PHE A 98 -20.23 0.90 -5.72
CA PHE A 98 -18.87 1.22 -5.27
C PHE A 98 -18.80 2.52 -4.50
N ARG A 99 -19.48 3.56 -4.97
CA ARG A 99 -19.58 4.86 -4.28
C ARG A 99 -20.27 4.73 -2.92
N TYR A 100 -21.32 3.91 -2.83
CA TYR A 100 -22.02 3.66 -1.56
C TYR A 100 -21.16 2.94 -0.53
N ASN A 101 -20.08 2.26 -0.96
CA ASN A 101 -19.18 1.46 -0.13
C ASN A 101 -17.78 2.06 0.05
N ASP A 102 -17.48 3.25 -0.45
CA ASP A 102 -16.13 3.83 -0.45
C ASP A 102 -15.07 2.85 -0.97
N GLU A 103 -15.35 2.28 -2.16
CA GLU A 103 -14.59 1.18 -2.75
C GLU A 103 -13.10 1.46 -2.86
N ALA A 104 -12.70 2.68 -3.23
CA ALA A 104 -11.31 3.06 -3.40
C ALA A 104 -10.51 2.93 -2.08
N GLU A 105 -11.09 3.39 -0.96
CA GLU A 105 -10.49 3.25 0.37
C GLU A 105 -10.47 1.76 0.79
N GLY A 106 -11.56 1.03 0.55
CA GLY A 106 -11.65 -0.41 0.82
C GLY A 106 -10.58 -1.20 0.07
N ASN A 107 -10.32 -0.87 -1.20
CA ASN A 107 -9.26 -1.50 -2.00
C ASN A 107 -7.86 -1.20 -1.45
N LEU A 108 -7.61 0.03 -1.02
CA LEU A 108 -6.34 0.42 -0.40
C LEU A 108 -6.10 -0.37 0.89
N GLN A 109 -7.12 -0.51 1.74
CA GLN A 109 -7.06 -1.30 2.98
C GLN A 109 -6.79 -2.79 2.70
N LEU A 110 -7.48 -3.38 1.72
CA LEU A 110 -7.26 -4.77 1.30
C LEU A 110 -5.84 -4.97 0.74
N ALA A 111 -5.34 -4.03 -0.05
CA ALA A 111 -3.98 -4.07 -0.58
C ALA A 111 -2.93 -3.97 0.53
N GLY A 112 -3.14 -3.10 1.53
CA GLY A 112 -2.28 -2.96 2.70
C GLY A 112 -2.27 -4.23 3.56
N GLU A 113 -3.45 -4.76 3.91
CA GLU A 113 -3.56 -6.00 4.69
C GLU A 113 -2.89 -7.17 3.96
N SER A 114 -3.11 -7.31 2.64
CA SER A 114 -2.46 -8.35 1.84
C SER A 114 -0.94 -8.20 1.77
N SER A 115 -0.44 -6.97 1.72
CA SER A 115 0.99 -6.66 1.76
C SER A 115 1.66 -7.11 3.05
N VAL A 116 0.96 -6.96 4.19
CA VAL A 116 1.44 -7.36 5.51
C VAL A 116 1.30 -8.86 5.72
N THR A 117 0.11 -9.41 5.57
CA THR A 117 -0.23 -10.78 5.98
C THR A 117 -0.10 -11.83 4.89
N GLY A 118 0.01 -11.38 3.63
CA GLY A 118 0.09 -12.20 2.43
C GLY A 118 -1.25 -12.46 1.75
N ALA A 119 -2.39 -12.19 2.39
CA ALA A 119 -3.71 -12.20 1.80
C ALA A 119 -4.69 -11.37 2.63
N ALA A 120 -5.59 -10.66 1.99
CA ALA A 120 -6.70 -9.95 2.61
C ALA A 120 -8.04 -10.63 2.27
N TYR A 121 -9.05 -10.34 3.05
CA TYR A 121 -10.37 -10.94 2.91
C TYR A 121 -11.46 -9.89 2.96
N GLU A 122 -12.48 -10.09 2.18
CA GLU A 122 -13.66 -9.25 2.10
C GLU A 122 -14.92 -10.09 2.22
N VAL A 123 -15.93 -9.57 2.90
CA VAL A 123 -17.25 -10.19 3.02
C VAL A 123 -18.30 -9.25 2.42
N LEU A 124 -19.14 -9.79 1.55
CA LEU A 124 -20.31 -9.09 1.03
C LEU A 124 -21.54 -9.45 1.88
N TYR A 125 -22.38 -8.45 2.14
CA TYR A 125 -23.63 -8.63 2.88
C TYR A 125 -24.67 -7.63 2.42
N LEU A 126 -25.92 -7.82 2.86
CA LEU A 126 -27.00 -6.84 2.67
C LEU A 126 -27.22 -6.11 3.99
N ASP A 127 -27.33 -4.80 3.91
CA ASP A 127 -27.68 -3.97 5.08
C ASP A 127 -29.19 -4.03 5.39
N ALA A 128 -29.64 -3.20 6.35
CA ALA A 128 -31.06 -3.17 6.77
C ALA A 128 -32.02 -2.72 5.66
N ASP A 129 -31.53 -1.93 4.71
CA ASP A 129 -32.27 -1.45 3.54
C ASP A 129 -32.12 -2.40 2.35
N ALA A 130 -31.52 -3.57 2.59
CA ALA A 130 -31.19 -4.57 1.59
C ALA A 130 -30.19 -4.03 0.52
N GLU A 131 -29.45 -2.96 0.75
CA GLU A 131 -28.41 -2.52 -0.19
C GLU A 131 -27.14 -3.35 -0.03
N ILE A 132 -26.38 -3.47 -1.14
CA ILE A 132 -25.17 -4.29 -1.19
C ILE A 132 -24.06 -3.57 -0.47
N ARG A 133 -23.50 -4.22 0.56
CA ARG A 133 -22.35 -3.77 1.32
C ARG A 133 -21.22 -4.77 1.21
N PHE A 134 -19.99 -4.29 1.32
CA PHE A 134 -18.80 -5.12 1.48
C PHE A 134 -17.83 -4.46 2.46
N CYS A 135 -17.10 -5.29 3.19
CA CYS A 135 -16.12 -4.81 4.16
C CYS A 135 -14.93 -5.77 4.24
N SER A 136 -13.76 -5.21 4.50
CA SER A 136 -12.56 -6.00 4.79
C SER A 136 -12.68 -6.69 6.14
N ILE A 137 -12.17 -7.92 6.22
CA ILE A 137 -12.08 -8.71 7.45
C ILE A 137 -10.60 -8.97 7.73
N PRO A 138 -10.13 -8.74 8.97
CA PRO A 138 -8.75 -9.02 9.36
C PRO A 138 -8.33 -10.45 9.01
N ALA A 139 -7.13 -10.63 8.48
CA ALA A 139 -6.66 -11.91 7.96
C ALA A 139 -6.62 -13.01 9.04
N GLU A 140 -6.33 -12.65 10.29
CA GLU A 140 -6.33 -13.56 11.43
C GLU A 140 -7.72 -14.14 11.77
N GLN A 141 -8.79 -13.49 11.30
CA GLN A 141 -10.16 -13.92 11.56
C GLN A 141 -10.72 -14.85 10.49
N MET A 142 -10.05 -15.03 9.32
CA MET A 142 -10.66 -15.65 8.17
C MET A 142 -9.96 -16.95 7.74
N ILE A 143 -10.76 -17.97 7.53
CA ILE A 143 -10.36 -19.28 7.02
C ILE A 143 -11.23 -19.61 5.81
N LEU A 144 -10.62 -19.97 4.70
CA LEU A 144 -11.32 -20.43 3.51
C LEU A 144 -11.21 -21.95 3.39
N VAL A 145 -12.32 -22.58 3.11
CA VAL A 145 -12.40 -24.03 2.86
C VAL A 145 -12.78 -24.23 1.39
N THR A 146 -11.87 -24.84 0.63
CA THR A 146 -12.06 -25.09 -0.81
C THR A 146 -12.24 -26.59 -1.06
N ASP A 147 -12.85 -26.93 -2.19
CA ASP A 147 -12.88 -28.31 -2.66
C ASP A 147 -11.48 -28.77 -3.12
N SER A 148 -11.36 -30.05 -3.42
CA SER A 148 -10.13 -30.68 -3.91
C SER A 148 -10.08 -30.78 -5.45
N THR A 149 -10.95 -30.04 -6.17
CA THR A 149 -10.92 -29.97 -7.63
C THR A 149 -9.76 -29.10 -8.12
N LEU A 150 -9.49 -29.14 -9.44
CA LEU A 150 -8.48 -28.30 -10.06
C LEU A 150 -8.82 -26.78 -9.96
N GLU A 151 -10.09 -26.46 -9.80
CA GLU A 151 -10.58 -25.08 -9.70
C GLU A 151 -10.50 -24.52 -8.28
N GLU A 152 -10.35 -25.41 -7.26
CA GLU A 152 -10.32 -25.04 -5.83
C GLU A 152 -11.52 -24.16 -5.45
N ASN A 153 -12.73 -24.59 -5.81
CA ASN A 153 -13.94 -23.81 -5.55
C ASN A 153 -14.15 -23.61 -4.05
N LEU A 154 -14.62 -22.44 -3.66
CA LEU A 154 -14.88 -22.10 -2.28
C LEU A 154 -16.16 -22.79 -1.80
N VAL A 155 -16.02 -23.77 -0.89
CA VAL A 155 -17.12 -24.52 -0.25
C VAL A 155 -17.70 -23.74 0.92
N ALA A 156 -16.82 -23.18 1.76
CA ALA A 156 -17.22 -22.38 2.91
C ALA A 156 -16.12 -21.40 3.31
N ALA A 157 -16.51 -20.33 4.01
CA ALA A 157 -15.60 -19.46 4.71
C ALA A 157 -15.98 -19.40 6.19
N ILE A 158 -14.97 -19.45 7.07
CA ILE A 158 -15.15 -19.44 8.52
C ILE A 158 -14.50 -18.19 9.06
N ARG A 159 -15.29 -17.33 9.70
CA ARG A 159 -14.81 -16.17 10.43
C ARG A 159 -14.80 -16.48 11.93
N CYS A 160 -13.62 -16.42 12.56
CA CYS A 160 -13.46 -16.54 14.01
C CYS A 160 -13.06 -15.19 14.57
N TYR A 161 -13.84 -14.63 15.50
CA TYR A 161 -13.59 -13.30 16.04
C TYR A 161 -13.97 -13.20 17.51
N ARG A 162 -13.28 -12.29 18.20
CA ARG A 162 -13.44 -12.03 19.63
C ARG A 162 -14.16 -10.72 19.86
N VAL A 163 -15.14 -10.72 20.76
CA VAL A 163 -15.87 -9.52 21.18
C VAL A 163 -15.57 -9.24 22.65
N LEU A 164 -15.12 -8.03 22.93
CA LEU A 164 -14.93 -7.51 24.28
C LEU A 164 -16.30 -7.21 24.91
N GLY A 165 -16.54 -7.71 26.10
CA GLY A 165 -17.74 -7.40 26.88
C GLY A 165 -17.77 -5.93 27.30
N LEU A 166 -18.96 -5.41 27.60
CA LEU A 166 -19.16 -4.03 28.06
C LEU A 166 -18.46 -3.75 29.40
N ASP A 167 -18.10 -4.77 30.16
CA ASP A 167 -17.33 -4.70 31.40
C ASP A 167 -15.83 -4.40 31.17
N GLY A 168 -15.35 -4.39 29.91
CA GLY A 168 -13.97 -4.14 29.53
C GLY A 168 -12.98 -5.24 29.93
N SER A 169 -13.45 -6.37 30.48
CA SER A 169 -12.61 -7.45 31.00
C SER A 169 -12.98 -8.84 30.48
N SER A 170 -14.24 -9.07 30.18
CA SER A 170 -14.70 -10.35 29.62
C SER A 170 -14.57 -10.38 28.10
N TYR A 171 -14.27 -11.57 27.55
CA TYR A 171 -14.24 -11.81 26.13
C TYR A 171 -15.14 -12.97 25.76
N ARG A 172 -15.75 -12.89 24.58
CA ARG A 172 -16.49 -14.00 23.99
C ARG A 172 -16.02 -14.20 22.57
N ASP A 173 -15.74 -15.43 22.23
CA ASP A 173 -15.32 -15.82 20.89
C ASP A 173 -16.54 -16.34 20.12
N TYR A 174 -16.64 -15.91 18.86
CA TYR A 174 -17.72 -16.25 17.95
C TYR A 174 -17.16 -16.81 16.65
N VAL A 175 -17.95 -17.67 16.02
CA VAL A 175 -17.63 -18.25 14.72
C VAL A 175 -18.84 -18.08 13.80
N ASP A 176 -18.63 -17.44 12.65
CA ASP A 176 -19.61 -17.36 11.56
C ASP A 176 -19.11 -18.21 10.40
N VAL A 177 -19.96 -19.14 9.95
CA VAL A 177 -19.68 -20.00 8.80
C VAL A 177 -20.57 -19.57 7.65
N TYR A 178 -19.93 -19.15 6.57
CA TYR A 178 -20.56 -18.74 5.31
C TYR A 178 -20.48 -19.93 4.36
N ASP A 179 -21.60 -20.53 4.00
CA ASP A 179 -21.70 -21.51 2.91
C ASP A 179 -22.24 -20.86 1.63
N ALA A 180 -22.65 -21.64 0.63
CA ALA A 180 -23.15 -21.13 -0.63
C ALA A 180 -24.49 -20.38 -0.52
N GLN A 181 -25.25 -20.55 0.57
CA GLN A 181 -26.61 -20.04 0.72
C GLN A 181 -26.85 -19.31 2.03
N THR A 182 -26.17 -19.73 3.09
CA THR A 182 -26.48 -19.27 4.46
C THR A 182 -25.25 -18.85 5.23
N VAL A 183 -25.50 -18.08 6.29
CA VAL A 183 -24.54 -17.79 7.36
C VAL A 183 -25.05 -18.45 8.64
N THR A 184 -24.24 -19.35 9.21
CA THR A 184 -24.52 -20.02 10.47
C THR A 184 -23.59 -19.50 11.54
N SER A 185 -24.13 -18.98 12.66
CA SER A 185 -23.35 -18.43 13.75
C SER A 185 -23.23 -19.42 14.92
N TYR A 186 -22.07 -19.44 15.57
CA TYR A 186 -21.75 -20.28 16.72
C TYR A 186 -21.11 -19.45 17.83
N ASP A 187 -21.40 -19.79 19.06
CA ASP A 187 -20.58 -19.42 20.21
C ASP A 187 -19.38 -20.38 20.29
N TYR A 188 -18.18 -19.85 20.55
CA TYR A 188 -16.95 -20.64 20.66
C TYR A 188 -16.37 -20.48 22.05
N ASP A 189 -16.26 -21.59 22.80
CA ASP A 189 -15.71 -21.59 24.16
C ASP A 189 -14.92 -22.87 24.42
N ALA A 190 -13.70 -22.70 24.92
CA ALA A 190 -12.81 -23.76 25.35
C ALA A 190 -12.71 -24.96 24.37
N GLY A 191 -12.62 -24.66 23.08
CA GLY A 191 -12.50 -25.68 22.03
C GLY A 191 -13.81 -26.39 21.70
N LYS A 192 -14.97 -25.77 21.97
CA LYS A 192 -16.29 -26.26 21.60
C LYS A 192 -17.08 -25.15 20.91
N ILE A 193 -17.87 -25.55 19.92
CA ILE A 193 -18.82 -24.65 19.27
C ILE A 193 -20.23 -25.04 19.66
N ALA A 194 -21.09 -24.03 19.82
CA ALA A 194 -22.52 -24.20 20.06
C ALA A 194 -23.29 -23.30 19.11
N ARG A 195 -24.18 -23.87 18.30
CA ARG A 195 -24.93 -23.13 17.30
C ARG A 195 -25.82 -22.07 17.95
N ARG A 196 -25.75 -20.85 17.40
CA ARG A 196 -26.48 -19.67 17.85
C ARG A 196 -27.59 -19.31 16.86
N GLY A 197 -28.79 -19.78 17.09
CA GLY A 197 -29.95 -19.51 16.24
C GLY A 197 -30.01 -20.36 14.97
N GLU A 198 -30.92 -20.02 14.08
CA GLU A 198 -31.07 -20.67 12.80
C GLU A 198 -30.16 -20.03 11.72
N PRO A 199 -29.72 -20.80 10.69
CA PRO A 199 -28.97 -20.26 9.56
C PRO A 199 -29.75 -19.15 8.87
N ARG A 200 -29.05 -18.06 8.51
CA ARG A 200 -29.65 -16.91 7.86
C ARG A 200 -29.23 -16.88 6.38
N PRO A 201 -30.16 -16.78 5.43
CA PRO A 201 -29.79 -16.67 4.03
C PRO A 201 -29.10 -15.35 3.74
N HIS A 202 -28.04 -15.36 2.92
CA HIS A 202 -27.32 -14.16 2.50
C HIS A 202 -27.71 -13.71 1.08
N TYR A 203 -28.41 -14.55 0.31
CA TYR A 203 -28.96 -14.29 -1.02
C TYR A 203 -27.93 -14.07 -2.15
N PHE A 204 -26.63 -14.17 -1.91
CA PHE A 204 -25.62 -14.14 -2.97
C PHE A 204 -25.52 -15.51 -3.67
N ASP A 205 -25.05 -15.48 -4.94
CA ASP A 205 -24.80 -16.69 -5.72
C ASP A 205 -23.42 -17.27 -5.35
N GLY A 206 -23.42 -18.16 -4.35
CA GLY A 206 -22.23 -18.77 -3.76
C GLY A 206 -21.72 -18.05 -2.51
N VAL A 207 -20.61 -18.52 -1.97
CA VAL A 207 -20.03 -17.98 -0.73
C VAL A 207 -19.65 -16.50 -0.89
N PRO A 208 -20.20 -15.57 -0.05
CA PRO A 208 -20.01 -14.13 -0.20
C PRO A 208 -18.71 -13.63 0.43
N VAL A 209 -17.64 -14.43 0.36
CA VAL A 209 -16.32 -14.11 0.89
C VAL A 209 -15.31 -14.17 -0.23
N ILE A 210 -14.46 -13.15 -0.31
CA ILE A 210 -13.46 -12.99 -1.36
C ILE A 210 -12.07 -12.92 -0.73
N GLU A 211 -11.11 -13.62 -1.33
CA GLU A 211 -9.69 -13.53 -1.00
C GLU A 211 -8.96 -12.64 -2.00
N TYR A 212 -8.12 -11.75 -1.47
CA TYR A 212 -7.18 -10.92 -2.22
C TYR A 212 -5.75 -11.31 -1.86
N PRO A 213 -5.18 -12.32 -2.54
CA PRO A 213 -3.82 -12.76 -2.23
C PRO A 213 -2.80 -11.73 -2.74
N ASN A 214 -1.77 -11.48 -1.94
CA ASN A 214 -0.66 -10.61 -2.29
C ASN A 214 0.16 -11.16 -3.47
N ASN A 215 0.32 -12.47 -3.48
CA ASN A 215 0.99 -13.26 -4.51
C ASN A 215 0.52 -14.71 -4.44
N GLU A 216 0.94 -15.53 -5.39
CA GLU A 216 0.54 -16.95 -5.47
C GLU A 216 0.91 -17.75 -4.21
N ALA A 217 2.03 -17.40 -3.55
CA ALA A 217 2.49 -18.05 -2.33
C ALA A 217 1.81 -17.50 -1.06
N ARG A 218 0.97 -16.48 -1.15
CA ARG A 218 0.33 -15.79 0.00
C ARG A 218 1.33 -15.34 1.05
N ARG A 219 2.43 -14.73 0.60
CA ARG A 219 3.47 -14.17 1.46
C ARG A 219 3.38 -12.65 1.52
N GLY A 220 3.62 -12.09 2.72
CA GLY A 220 3.77 -10.65 2.91
C GLY A 220 5.01 -10.11 2.20
N ASP A 221 5.02 -8.81 1.88
CA ASP A 221 6.10 -8.20 1.10
C ASP A 221 7.44 -8.18 1.84
N PHE A 222 7.43 -8.01 3.16
CA PHE A 222 8.62 -7.99 3.99
C PHE A 222 8.98 -9.35 4.63
N GLU A 223 8.11 -10.34 4.51
CA GLU A 223 8.29 -11.64 5.18
C GLU A 223 9.62 -12.33 4.82
N GLY A 224 10.10 -12.11 3.60
CA GLY A 224 11.36 -12.68 3.13
C GLY A 224 12.62 -12.03 3.72
N VAL A 225 12.49 -10.83 4.28
CA VAL A 225 13.62 -10.05 4.80
C VAL A 225 13.60 -9.81 6.30
N MET A 226 12.61 -10.36 7.02
CA MET A 226 12.47 -10.19 8.48
C MET A 226 13.75 -10.53 9.24
N THR A 227 14.46 -11.60 8.89
CA THR A 227 15.71 -11.98 9.52
C THR A 227 16.85 -11.00 9.30
N LEU A 228 16.86 -10.29 8.15
CA LEU A 228 17.81 -9.22 7.87
C LEU A 228 17.48 -7.98 8.70
N VAL A 229 16.20 -7.66 8.86
CA VAL A 229 15.71 -6.57 9.71
C VAL A 229 16.09 -6.83 11.16
N ASP A 230 15.92 -8.06 11.65
CA ASP A 230 16.35 -8.46 13.01
C ASP A 230 17.87 -8.30 13.21
N ALA A 231 18.66 -8.71 12.20
CA ALA A 231 20.11 -8.55 12.24
C ALA A 231 20.51 -7.06 12.26
N TYR A 232 19.83 -6.22 11.48
CA TYR A 232 20.04 -4.77 11.45
C TYR A 232 19.70 -4.13 12.81
N ASN A 233 18.52 -4.40 13.36
CA ASN A 233 18.08 -3.92 14.66
C ASN A 233 19.05 -4.31 15.79
N LYS A 234 19.53 -5.56 15.73
CA LYS A 234 20.54 -6.06 16.68
C LYS A 234 21.86 -5.34 16.54
N ALA A 235 22.34 -5.09 15.31
CA ALA A 235 23.58 -4.35 15.06
C ALA A 235 23.50 -2.92 15.59
N GLN A 236 22.38 -2.21 15.32
CA GLN A 236 22.15 -0.84 15.81
C GLN A 236 22.12 -0.80 17.34
N SER A 237 21.37 -1.70 17.97
CA SER A 237 21.22 -1.76 19.42
C SER A 237 22.55 -2.06 20.12
N LEU A 238 23.35 -2.99 19.57
CA LEU A 238 24.67 -3.33 20.13
C LEU A 238 25.69 -2.20 19.94
N THR A 239 25.63 -1.46 18.82
CA THR A 239 26.49 -0.30 18.59
C THR A 239 26.23 0.77 19.65
N LEU A 240 24.96 1.04 19.96
CA LEU A 240 24.61 2.03 21.00
C LEU A 240 25.00 1.56 22.41
N ASP A 241 24.79 0.25 22.72
CA ASP A 241 25.25 -0.34 23.97
C ASP A 241 26.78 -0.18 24.13
N ASP A 242 27.54 -0.51 23.07
CA ASP A 242 28.99 -0.33 23.07
C ASP A 242 29.39 1.14 23.26
N MET A 243 28.70 2.10 22.65
CA MET A 243 28.98 3.55 22.83
C MET A 243 28.71 4.01 24.27
N GLU A 244 27.64 3.51 24.90
CA GLU A 244 27.33 3.82 26.30
C GLU A 244 28.33 3.16 27.27
N ASP A 245 28.74 1.92 27.02
CA ASP A 245 29.78 1.21 27.79
C ASP A 245 31.13 1.94 27.71
N PHE A 246 31.40 2.68 26.61
CA PHE A 246 32.65 3.49 26.48
C PHE A 246 32.71 4.72 27.37
N THR A 247 31.56 5.27 27.75
CA THR A 247 31.54 6.36 28.72
C THR A 247 32.07 5.93 30.11
N ASP A 248 32.09 4.62 30.35
CA ASP A 248 32.61 3.96 31.57
C ASP A 248 33.98 3.25 31.32
N ALA A 249 34.88 3.90 30.56
CA ALA A 249 36.22 3.36 30.30
C ALA A 249 36.95 2.96 31.58
N TYR A 250 37.59 1.78 31.57
CA TYR A 250 38.38 1.31 32.71
C TYR A 250 39.68 2.09 32.82
N LEU A 251 39.94 2.67 34.00
CA LEU A 251 41.19 3.28 34.31
C LEU A 251 42.19 2.21 34.80
N ILE A 252 43.26 1.99 34.05
CA ILE A 252 44.36 1.13 34.45
C ILE A 252 45.35 1.98 35.25
N LEU A 253 45.57 1.58 36.50
CA LEU A 253 46.59 2.18 37.35
C LEU A 253 47.81 1.25 37.36
N LYS A 254 48.92 1.65 36.73
CA LYS A 254 50.19 0.91 36.71
C LYS A 254 51.09 1.39 37.85
N GLY A 255 51.67 0.46 38.62
CA GLY A 255 52.60 0.79 39.69
C GLY A 255 51.97 1.37 40.97
N MET A 256 50.61 1.42 41.05
CA MET A 256 49.89 2.00 42.19
C MET A 256 49.24 0.92 43.05
N GLY A 257 49.98 -0.07 43.53
CA GLY A 257 49.48 -1.25 44.25
C GLY A 257 48.83 -0.98 45.63
N GLY A 258 48.78 0.28 46.09
CA GLY A 258 48.11 0.68 47.31
C GLY A 258 46.79 1.42 47.15
N THR A 259 46.28 1.58 45.90
CA THR A 259 45.06 2.35 45.59
C THR A 259 43.83 1.52 45.99
N ASN A 260 42.95 2.07 46.82
CA ASN A 260 41.71 1.46 47.24
C ASN A 260 40.48 2.02 46.47
N ALA A 261 39.28 1.49 46.74
CA ALA A 261 38.07 1.93 46.05
C ALA A 261 37.69 3.40 46.34
N GLU A 262 38.07 3.94 47.51
CA GLU A 262 37.82 5.31 47.93
C GLU A 262 38.70 6.28 47.15
N ASP A 263 39.96 5.91 46.92
CA ASP A 263 40.90 6.69 46.10
C ASP A 263 40.42 6.78 44.65
N VAL A 264 39.89 5.68 44.10
CA VAL A 264 39.32 5.68 42.76
C VAL A 264 38.06 6.54 42.68
N ALA A 265 37.20 6.54 43.72
CA ALA A 265 36.03 7.41 43.78
C ALA A 265 36.40 8.91 43.86
N GLU A 266 37.48 9.22 44.59
CA GLU A 266 38.03 10.58 44.72
C GLU A 266 38.66 11.05 43.40
N LEU A 267 39.39 10.18 42.69
CA LEU A 267 39.91 10.41 41.35
C LEU A 267 38.81 10.77 40.35
N ARG A 268 37.68 10.01 40.35
CA ARG A 268 36.52 10.28 39.52
C ARG A 268 35.88 11.63 39.85
N ARG A 269 35.80 12.00 41.12
CA ARG A 269 35.19 13.27 41.57
C ARG A 269 36.03 14.50 41.23
N ASN A 270 37.34 14.40 41.43
CA ASN A 270 38.26 15.53 41.29
C ASN A 270 38.87 15.64 39.89
N LYS A 271 38.74 14.63 39.04
CA LYS A 271 39.32 14.52 37.68
C LYS A 271 40.85 14.78 37.65
N VAL A 272 41.55 14.51 38.75
CA VAL A 272 42.99 14.70 38.91
C VAL A 272 43.63 13.44 39.42
N ILE A 273 44.70 12.99 38.77
CA ILE A 273 45.51 11.85 39.16
C ILE A 273 46.90 12.40 39.55
N ALA A 274 47.32 12.20 40.81
CA ALA A 274 48.68 12.42 41.21
C ALA A 274 49.48 11.13 40.99
N ILE A 275 50.56 11.19 40.22
CA ILE A 275 51.41 10.04 39.90
C ILE A 275 52.78 10.30 40.51
N ASP A 276 53.19 9.42 41.43
CA ASP A 276 54.54 9.43 42.01
C ASP A 276 55.45 8.42 41.29
N GLY A 277 56.61 8.89 40.82
CA GLY A 277 57.67 8.03 40.28
C GLY A 277 57.35 7.41 38.93
N GLU A 278 57.57 6.09 38.79
CA GLU A 278 57.35 5.32 37.53
C GLU A 278 55.90 4.85 37.33
N GLY A 279 54.95 5.33 38.14
CA GLY A 279 53.54 5.02 38.03
C GLY A 279 52.91 5.61 36.78
N GLY A 280 51.84 5.01 36.25
CA GLY A 280 51.08 5.48 35.10
C GLY A 280 49.60 5.22 35.25
N ALA A 281 48.78 6.13 34.71
CA ALA A 281 47.36 5.91 34.54
C ALA A 281 47.04 5.92 33.06
N GLU A 282 46.34 4.93 32.61
CA GLU A 282 45.96 4.75 31.19
C GLU A 282 44.50 4.30 31.10
N TRP A 283 43.75 4.92 30.22
CA TRP A 283 42.41 4.46 29.94
C TRP A 283 42.48 3.23 29.04
N LEU A 284 41.86 2.12 29.46
CA LEU A 284 41.64 0.96 28.61
C LEU A 284 40.50 1.31 27.69
N ILE A 285 40.81 1.77 26.49
CA ILE A 285 39.87 2.08 25.46
C ILE A 285 39.79 0.86 24.51
N LYS A 286 38.59 0.29 24.33
CA LYS A 286 38.35 -0.72 23.30
C LYS A 286 38.35 0.02 21.95
N ASN A 287 39.33 -0.25 21.11
CA ASN A 287 39.31 0.24 19.74
C ASN A 287 38.14 -0.44 18.98
N LEU A 288 37.02 0.26 18.87
CA LEU A 288 35.94 -0.15 17.94
C LEU A 288 36.43 0.13 16.52
N ASN A 289 36.26 -0.86 15.68
CA ASN A 289 36.45 -0.66 14.25
C ASN A 289 35.13 -0.11 13.67
N ASP A 290 34.91 1.21 13.83
CA ASP A 290 33.70 1.91 13.39
C ASP A 290 33.41 1.64 11.91
N THR A 291 34.46 1.62 11.09
CA THR A 291 34.33 1.31 9.66
C THR A 291 33.76 -0.08 9.41
N TYR A 292 34.16 -1.08 10.21
CA TYR A 292 33.64 -2.44 10.07
C TYR A 292 32.17 -2.53 10.45
N ILE A 293 31.75 -1.85 11.52
CA ILE A 293 30.37 -1.83 11.98
C ILE A 293 29.49 -1.12 10.95
N GLU A 294 29.91 0.05 10.48
CA GLU A 294 29.17 0.80 9.45
C GLU A 294 29.06 0.03 8.15
N ASN A 295 30.12 -0.65 7.72
CA ASN A 295 30.07 -1.53 6.53
C ASN A 295 29.07 -2.68 6.67
N ILE A 296 28.94 -3.29 7.86
CA ILE A 296 27.94 -4.33 8.10
C ILE A 296 26.53 -3.75 8.04
N LYS A 297 26.27 -2.62 8.70
CA LYS A 297 24.96 -1.95 8.71
C LYS A 297 24.55 -1.55 7.28
N THR A 298 25.44 -0.91 6.55
CA THR A 298 25.22 -0.54 5.14
C THR A 298 24.93 -1.75 4.27
N ARG A 299 25.65 -2.85 4.47
CA ARG A 299 25.38 -4.08 3.73
C ARG A 299 24.03 -4.68 4.06
N LEU A 300 23.65 -4.74 5.33
CA LEU A 300 22.33 -5.22 5.76
C LEU A 300 21.20 -4.36 5.19
N GLN A 301 21.35 -3.04 5.22
CA GLN A 301 20.41 -2.11 4.60
C GLN A 301 20.25 -2.38 3.10
N ASN A 302 21.37 -2.45 2.38
CA ASN A 302 21.36 -2.76 0.95
C ASN A 302 20.72 -4.12 0.64
N ASP A 303 20.99 -5.14 1.45
CA ASP A 303 20.43 -6.48 1.30
C ASP A 303 18.91 -6.46 1.59
N ILE A 304 18.42 -5.70 2.59
CA ILE A 304 17.00 -5.51 2.85
C ILE A 304 16.29 -4.94 1.61
N HIS A 305 16.80 -3.85 1.04
CA HIS A 305 16.24 -3.22 -0.16
C HIS A 305 16.31 -4.14 -1.38
N LYS A 306 17.44 -4.81 -1.56
CA LYS A 306 17.66 -5.73 -2.68
C LYS A 306 16.71 -6.93 -2.65
N PHE A 307 16.56 -7.60 -1.50
CA PHE A 307 15.76 -8.82 -1.40
C PHE A 307 14.27 -8.57 -1.22
N SER A 308 13.88 -7.38 -0.72
CA SER A 308 12.49 -6.92 -0.77
C SER A 308 12.10 -6.39 -2.16
N SER A 309 13.08 -6.06 -3.02
CA SER A 309 12.88 -5.37 -4.30
C SER A 309 12.22 -3.99 -4.17
N ILE A 310 12.23 -3.41 -2.98
CA ILE A 310 11.76 -2.04 -2.69
C ILE A 310 12.97 -1.12 -2.63
N PRO A 311 13.06 -0.11 -3.50
CA PRO A 311 14.21 0.82 -3.50
C PRO A 311 14.24 1.69 -2.25
N ASP A 312 15.44 2.12 -1.87
CA ASP A 312 15.60 3.19 -0.89
C ASP A 312 15.26 4.54 -1.56
N MET A 313 14.13 5.13 -1.18
CA MET A 313 13.67 6.39 -1.76
C MET A 313 14.40 7.60 -1.16
N SER A 314 15.20 7.42 -0.10
CA SER A 314 16.06 8.45 0.48
C SER A 314 17.41 8.58 -0.25
N ASP A 315 17.73 7.68 -1.17
CA ASP A 315 18.97 7.70 -1.95
C ASP A 315 19.11 9.01 -2.73
N ASP A 316 20.27 9.66 -2.63
CA ASP A 316 20.65 10.86 -3.39
C ASP A 316 20.41 10.71 -4.90
N ALA A 317 20.37 9.48 -5.38
CA ALA A 317 20.06 9.17 -6.76
C ALA A 317 18.60 9.44 -7.17
N PHE A 318 17.67 9.65 -6.21
CA PHE A 318 16.33 10.17 -6.47
C PHE A 318 16.27 11.69 -6.27
N ALA A 319 17.22 12.28 -5.55
CA ALA A 319 17.27 13.71 -5.22
C ALA A 319 17.91 14.59 -6.31
N GLY A 320 18.51 14.02 -7.37
CA GLY A 320 19.24 14.76 -8.41
C GLY A 320 18.50 14.87 -9.74
N ASN A 321 19.19 15.45 -10.76
CA ASN A 321 18.71 15.53 -12.16
C ASN A 321 18.67 14.16 -12.86
N ALA A 322 18.17 13.11 -12.18
CA ALA A 322 18.01 11.80 -12.80
C ALA A 322 16.95 11.89 -13.91
N SER A 323 17.27 11.46 -15.11
CA SER A 323 16.28 11.39 -16.20
C SER A 323 15.11 10.47 -15.81
N GLY A 324 13.91 10.74 -16.31
CA GLY A 324 12.74 9.89 -16.08
C GLY A 324 13.00 8.40 -16.42
N VAL A 325 13.87 8.14 -17.40
CA VAL A 325 14.32 6.79 -17.77
C VAL A 325 15.16 6.15 -16.66
N ALA A 326 16.07 6.88 -16.02
CA ALA A 326 16.87 6.37 -14.92
C ALA A 326 16.03 6.02 -13.69
N ILE A 327 15.01 6.85 -13.39
CA ILE A 327 14.05 6.58 -12.32
C ILE A 327 13.25 5.30 -12.62
N LYS A 328 12.77 5.11 -13.87
CA LYS A 328 12.04 3.89 -14.27
C LYS A 328 12.90 2.63 -14.09
N TYR A 329 14.20 2.68 -14.41
CA TYR A 329 15.12 1.55 -14.16
C TYR A 329 15.26 1.23 -12.66
N LYS A 330 15.28 2.22 -11.79
CA LYS A 330 15.34 2.00 -10.34
C LYS A 330 14.05 1.39 -9.78
N LEU A 331 12.91 1.72 -10.38
CA LEU A 331 11.60 1.22 -9.96
C LEU A 331 11.24 -0.15 -10.56
N ILE A 332 12.10 -0.75 -11.41
CA ILE A 332 11.77 -2.01 -12.13
C ILE A 332 11.42 -3.16 -11.18
N GLY A 333 12.08 -3.26 -10.02
CA GLY A 333 11.78 -4.26 -9.00
C GLY A 333 10.39 -4.08 -8.41
N LEU A 334 10.05 -2.84 -8.07
CA LEU A 334 8.75 -2.45 -7.53
C LEU A 334 7.63 -2.67 -8.56
N GLU A 335 7.89 -2.36 -9.84
CA GLU A 335 6.95 -2.61 -10.94
C GLU A 335 6.67 -4.11 -11.16
N GLN A 336 7.66 -4.96 -10.97
CA GLN A 336 7.47 -6.41 -11.03
C GLN A 336 6.59 -6.93 -9.87
N ILE A 337 6.77 -6.38 -8.67
CA ILE A 337 5.91 -6.69 -7.52
C ILE A 337 4.49 -6.22 -7.82
N ARG A 338 4.31 -4.97 -8.26
CA ARG A 338 3.01 -4.40 -8.64
C ARG A 338 2.28 -5.28 -9.65
N SER A 339 2.92 -5.63 -10.75
CA SER A 339 2.32 -6.46 -11.80
C SER A 339 1.85 -7.83 -11.29
N ARG A 340 2.55 -8.40 -10.31
CA ARG A 340 2.16 -9.67 -9.68
C ARG A 340 0.96 -9.49 -8.77
N LYS A 341 0.97 -8.44 -7.92
CA LYS A 341 -0.16 -8.08 -7.05
C LYS A 341 -1.42 -7.81 -7.87
N GLU A 342 -1.30 -7.02 -8.95
CA GLU A 342 -2.39 -6.71 -9.86
C GLU A 342 -3.11 -7.96 -10.38
N ARG A 343 -2.35 -8.95 -10.89
CA ARG A 343 -2.92 -10.21 -11.39
C ARG A 343 -3.69 -10.99 -10.33
N CYS A 344 -3.17 -11.00 -9.09
CA CYS A 344 -3.82 -11.68 -7.98
C CYS A 344 -5.06 -10.91 -7.51
N PHE A 345 -4.95 -9.60 -7.34
CA PHE A 345 -6.01 -8.72 -6.86
C PHE A 345 -7.17 -8.63 -7.86
N LYS A 346 -6.87 -8.58 -9.16
CA LYS A 346 -7.88 -8.57 -10.24
C LYS A 346 -8.86 -9.73 -10.14
N LYS A 347 -8.38 -10.92 -9.75
CA LYS A 347 -9.27 -12.10 -9.56
C LYS A 347 -10.28 -11.88 -8.44
N GLY A 348 -9.84 -11.23 -7.34
CA GLY A 348 -10.74 -10.87 -6.24
C GLY A 348 -11.78 -9.85 -6.68
N LEU A 349 -11.37 -8.78 -7.38
CA LEU A 349 -12.29 -7.78 -7.92
C LEU A 349 -13.28 -8.38 -8.93
N GLN A 350 -12.84 -9.29 -9.79
CA GLN A 350 -13.73 -10.00 -10.70
C GLN A 350 -14.80 -10.79 -9.94
N ARG A 351 -14.41 -11.47 -8.84
CA ARG A 351 -15.38 -12.19 -7.99
C ARG A 351 -16.33 -11.24 -7.27
N ARG A 352 -15.86 -10.07 -6.82
CA ARG A 352 -16.71 -9.01 -6.25
C ARG A 352 -17.77 -8.58 -7.26
N ILE A 353 -17.35 -8.26 -8.47
CA ILE A 353 -18.27 -7.83 -9.55
C ILE A 353 -19.28 -8.92 -9.89
N GLU A 354 -18.85 -10.19 -9.97
CA GLU A 354 -19.73 -11.34 -10.22
C GLU A 354 -20.84 -11.45 -9.16
N LEU A 355 -20.50 -11.38 -7.87
CA LEU A 355 -21.46 -11.44 -6.76
C LEU A 355 -22.41 -10.24 -6.76
N ILE A 356 -21.90 -9.04 -7.04
CA ILE A 356 -22.71 -7.83 -7.16
C ILE A 356 -23.65 -7.91 -8.35
N ALA A 357 -23.17 -8.34 -9.53
CA ALA A 357 -23.97 -8.50 -10.74
C ALA A 357 -25.13 -9.48 -10.52
N GLY A 358 -24.85 -10.63 -9.89
CA GLY A 358 -25.87 -11.62 -9.52
C GLY A 358 -26.95 -11.01 -8.62
N MET A 359 -26.55 -10.22 -7.63
CA MET A 359 -27.49 -9.56 -6.71
C MET A 359 -28.29 -8.44 -7.40
N LEU A 360 -27.67 -7.63 -8.26
CA LEU A 360 -28.36 -6.57 -9.02
C LEU A 360 -29.39 -7.17 -9.98
N LYS A 361 -29.06 -8.29 -10.61
CA LYS A 361 -29.99 -9.05 -11.47
C LYS A 361 -31.16 -9.60 -10.68
N MET A 362 -30.92 -10.19 -9.50
CA MET A 362 -31.97 -10.68 -8.60
C MET A 362 -32.92 -9.54 -8.17
N LYS A 363 -32.38 -8.34 -7.89
CA LYS A 363 -33.17 -7.15 -7.56
C LYS A 363 -33.83 -6.49 -8.77
N SER A 364 -33.64 -6.99 -9.97
CA SER A 364 -34.09 -6.40 -11.23
C SER A 364 -33.64 -4.95 -11.44
N LYS A 365 -32.47 -4.58 -10.85
CA LYS A 365 -31.87 -3.25 -10.99
C LYS A 365 -31.00 -3.16 -12.26
N ALA A 366 -30.21 -4.20 -12.55
CA ALA A 366 -29.38 -4.28 -13.75
C ALA A 366 -29.06 -5.75 -14.08
N ASP A 367 -28.87 -6.08 -15.36
CA ASP A 367 -28.34 -7.38 -15.82
C ASP A 367 -26.96 -7.14 -16.42
N ILE A 368 -25.92 -7.39 -15.63
CA ILE A 368 -24.53 -7.09 -15.94
C ILE A 368 -23.80 -8.39 -16.27
N ASP A 369 -23.17 -8.48 -17.43
CA ASP A 369 -22.16 -9.52 -17.68
C ASP A 369 -20.84 -9.09 -17.01
N PHE A 370 -20.50 -9.71 -15.90
CA PHE A 370 -19.26 -9.40 -15.15
C PHE A 370 -17.99 -9.63 -15.98
N ARG A 371 -18.05 -10.44 -17.05
CA ARG A 371 -16.93 -10.71 -17.96
C ARG A 371 -16.65 -9.56 -18.92
N ASP A 372 -17.67 -8.71 -19.15
CA ASP A 372 -17.56 -7.53 -19.97
C ASP A 372 -16.86 -6.36 -19.25
N ILE A 373 -16.71 -6.46 -17.92
CA ILE A 373 -16.09 -5.38 -17.14
C ILE A 373 -14.56 -5.52 -17.14
N GLU A 374 -13.91 -4.53 -17.76
CA GLU A 374 -12.46 -4.38 -17.73
C GLU A 374 -12.03 -3.63 -16.47
N ILE A 375 -11.02 -4.19 -15.78
CA ILE A 375 -10.45 -3.64 -14.55
C ILE A 375 -9.04 -3.16 -14.86
N THR A 376 -8.79 -1.86 -14.68
CA THR A 376 -7.52 -1.22 -14.99
C THR A 376 -6.88 -0.62 -13.73
N PHE A 377 -5.61 -0.97 -13.49
CA PHE A 377 -4.81 -0.43 -12.40
C PHE A 377 -3.82 0.58 -12.94
N THR A 378 -3.68 1.69 -12.25
CA THR A 378 -2.71 2.75 -12.60
C THR A 378 -1.63 2.81 -11.52
N ALA A 379 -0.35 2.72 -11.92
CA ALA A 379 0.75 2.85 -10.98
C ALA A 379 0.83 4.28 -10.45
N ASN A 380 1.02 4.41 -9.14
CA ASN A 380 1.21 5.71 -8.50
C ASN A 380 2.67 6.15 -8.62
N ILE A 381 3.04 6.64 -9.82
CA ILE A 381 4.38 7.16 -10.12
C ILE A 381 4.28 8.68 -10.24
N PRO A 382 5.16 9.47 -9.58
CA PRO A 382 5.26 10.89 -9.86
C PRO A 382 5.50 11.11 -11.35
N ALA A 383 4.52 11.65 -12.07
CA ALA A 383 4.61 11.89 -13.49
C ALA A 383 5.27 13.24 -13.75
N ASN A 384 6.24 13.28 -14.66
CA ASN A 384 6.68 14.52 -15.26
C ASN A 384 5.62 14.93 -16.31
N ASN A 385 4.63 15.71 -15.88
CA ASN A 385 3.51 16.13 -16.72
C ASN A 385 3.99 16.82 -18.00
N GLN A 386 5.15 17.50 -17.97
CA GLN A 386 5.73 18.16 -19.13
C GLN A 386 6.26 17.15 -20.15
N GLU A 387 6.96 16.12 -19.72
CA GLU A 387 7.43 15.03 -20.60
C GLU A 387 6.25 14.29 -21.24
N GLN A 388 5.18 14.05 -20.47
CA GLN A 388 3.95 13.41 -20.97
C GLN A 388 3.25 14.29 -22.00
N ALA A 389 3.11 15.59 -21.74
CA ALA A 389 2.52 16.55 -22.68
C ALA A 389 3.33 16.64 -23.99
N ASP A 390 4.66 16.59 -23.91
CA ASP A 390 5.54 16.58 -25.09
C ASP A 390 5.39 15.28 -25.90
N ILE A 391 5.24 14.14 -25.24
CA ILE A 391 4.94 12.85 -25.90
C ILE A 391 3.60 12.92 -26.62
N VAL A 392 2.54 13.40 -25.96
CA VAL A 392 1.20 13.55 -26.54
C VAL A 392 1.25 14.48 -27.75
N LYS A 393 1.93 15.62 -27.64
CA LYS A 393 2.12 16.56 -28.73
C LYS A 393 2.87 15.94 -29.93
N THR A 394 3.89 15.12 -29.66
CA THR A 394 4.68 14.46 -30.69
C THR A 394 3.89 13.36 -31.42
N LEU A 395 3.03 12.64 -30.69
CA LEU A 395 2.22 11.55 -31.22
C LEU A 395 0.87 12.01 -31.79
N TYR A 396 0.53 13.30 -31.65
CA TYR A 396 -0.71 13.87 -32.17
C TYR A 396 -0.81 13.67 -33.69
N GLY A 397 -1.93 13.08 -34.13
CA GLY A 397 -2.15 12.72 -35.53
C GLY A 397 -1.56 11.37 -35.97
N LEU A 398 -0.71 10.72 -35.14
CA LEU A 398 -0.14 9.39 -35.43
C LEU A 398 -0.92 8.26 -34.77
N VAL A 399 -1.58 8.53 -33.65
CA VAL A 399 -2.40 7.56 -32.89
C VAL A 399 -3.76 8.18 -32.57
N SER A 400 -4.73 7.33 -32.18
CA SER A 400 -6.08 7.80 -31.86
C SER A 400 -6.08 8.74 -30.64
N GLN A 401 -6.98 9.73 -30.63
CA GLN A 401 -7.14 10.67 -29.51
C GLN A 401 -7.39 9.98 -28.18
N LYS A 402 -8.24 8.94 -28.18
CA LYS A 402 -8.47 8.10 -26.97
C LYS A 402 -7.15 7.52 -26.42
N ARG A 403 -6.24 7.07 -27.31
CA ARG A 403 -4.93 6.55 -26.89
C ARG A 403 -4.00 7.64 -26.39
N LEU A 404 -4.06 8.83 -26.96
CA LEU A 404 -3.28 9.99 -26.50
C LEU A 404 -3.71 10.42 -25.09
N LEU A 405 -5.01 10.52 -24.85
CA LEU A 405 -5.56 10.87 -23.55
C LEU A 405 -5.20 9.82 -22.49
N SER A 406 -5.16 8.52 -22.85
CA SER A 406 -4.72 7.46 -21.93
C SER A 406 -3.23 7.52 -21.53
N LEU A 407 -2.42 8.37 -22.17
CA LEU A 407 -1.03 8.62 -21.79
C LEU A 407 -0.89 9.73 -20.74
N LEU A 408 -1.95 10.51 -20.51
CA LEU A 408 -1.95 11.60 -19.54
C LEU A 408 -2.35 11.06 -18.16
N PRO A 409 -1.50 11.17 -17.14
CA PRO A 409 -1.74 10.54 -15.83
C PRO A 409 -2.88 11.18 -15.03
N PHE A 410 -3.35 12.35 -15.42
CA PHE A 410 -4.48 13.07 -14.81
C PHE A 410 -5.81 12.80 -15.51
N VAL A 411 -5.82 12.06 -16.64
CA VAL A 411 -7.05 11.64 -17.33
C VAL A 411 -7.44 10.24 -16.83
N THR A 412 -8.47 10.19 -16.03
CA THR A 412 -8.92 8.95 -15.37
C THR A 412 -9.70 8.06 -16.34
N ASP A 413 -10.58 8.67 -17.14
CA ASP A 413 -11.33 7.99 -18.20
C ASP A 413 -11.14 8.70 -19.56
N PRO A 414 -10.29 8.14 -20.44
CA PRO A 414 -10.05 8.71 -21.76
C PRO A 414 -11.26 8.71 -22.70
N ALA A 415 -12.30 7.93 -22.40
CA ALA A 415 -13.50 7.90 -23.21
C ALA A 415 -14.46 9.01 -22.81
N GLU A 416 -14.65 9.21 -21.50
CA GLU A 416 -15.44 10.29 -20.94
C GLU A 416 -14.85 11.65 -21.32
N GLU A 417 -13.53 11.81 -21.15
CA GLU A 417 -12.79 13.02 -21.54
C GLU A 417 -12.93 13.36 -23.04
N LEU A 418 -12.94 12.33 -23.89
CA LEU A 418 -13.14 12.54 -25.33
C LEU A 418 -14.58 12.95 -25.67
N GLU A 419 -15.56 12.47 -24.94
CA GLU A 419 -16.96 12.89 -25.10
C GLU A 419 -17.18 14.33 -24.60
N GLU A 420 -16.52 14.69 -23.50
CA GLU A 420 -16.57 16.04 -22.94
C GLU A 420 -15.94 17.06 -23.88
N LEU A 421 -14.75 16.75 -24.41
CA LEU A 421 -14.09 17.53 -25.44
C LEU A 421 -14.96 17.74 -26.70
N LYS A 422 -15.70 16.74 -27.14
CA LYS A 422 -16.62 16.88 -28.28
C LYS A 422 -17.80 17.78 -27.94
N ARG A 423 -18.36 17.68 -26.73
CA ARG A 423 -19.44 18.57 -26.29
C ARG A 423 -18.99 20.04 -26.23
N GLU A 424 -17.79 20.29 -25.71
CA GLU A 424 -17.22 21.63 -25.68
C GLU A 424 -17.01 22.19 -27.10
N GLN A 425 -16.46 21.38 -28.02
CA GLN A 425 -16.27 21.79 -29.40
C GLN A 425 -17.60 22.04 -30.15
N GLU A 426 -18.66 21.29 -29.83
CA GLU A 426 -20.01 21.52 -30.39
C GLU A 426 -20.64 22.79 -29.80
N GLN A 427 -20.39 23.10 -28.52
CA GLN A 427 -20.85 24.34 -27.89
C GLN A 427 -20.12 25.59 -28.44
N ASP A 428 -18.79 25.55 -28.53
CA ASP A 428 -17.96 26.59 -29.09
C ASP A 428 -18.31 26.86 -30.59
N GLY A 429 -18.59 25.76 -31.32
CA GLY A 429 -19.07 25.88 -32.73
C GLY A 429 -20.48 26.43 -32.85
N ALA A 430 -21.34 26.28 -31.83
CA ALA A 430 -22.68 26.88 -31.81
C ALA A 430 -22.63 28.38 -31.45
N ASP A 431 -21.74 28.76 -30.51
CA ASP A 431 -21.55 30.16 -30.13
C ASP A 431 -20.94 30.99 -31.28
N ASP A 432 -19.99 30.42 -32.04
CA ASP A 432 -19.43 31.05 -33.27
C ASP A 432 -20.51 31.23 -34.37
N TYR A 433 -21.49 30.31 -34.47
CA TYR A 433 -22.61 30.45 -35.42
C TYR A 433 -23.63 31.50 -35.00
N ASP A 434 -23.90 31.65 -33.70
CA ASP A 434 -24.80 32.68 -33.18
C ASP A 434 -24.19 34.10 -33.27
N GLU A 435 -22.86 34.25 -33.13
CA GLU A 435 -22.17 35.53 -33.34
C GLU A 435 -22.12 35.93 -34.81
N LEU A 436 -22.06 34.97 -35.75
CA LEU A 436 -22.10 35.18 -37.19
C LEU A 436 -23.51 35.44 -37.75
N THR A 437 -24.57 34.96 -37.06
CA THR A 437 -25.96 35.10 -37.52
C THR A 437 -26.76 36.17 -36.79
N GLY A 438 -26.25 36.70 -35.66
CA GLY A 438 -26.88 37.76 -34.87
C GLY A 438 -26.76 39.20 -35.41
N GLY A 439 -26.17 39.39 -36.61
CA GLY A 439 -25.89 40.70 -37.22
C GLY A 439 -26.77 41.10 -38.41
N ALA A 440 -28.00 40.59 -38.56
CA ALA A 440 -28.89 41.02 -39.66
C ALA A 440 -30.32 41.29 -39.15
N GLY A 441 -30.55 42.48 -38.67
CA GLY A 441 -31.89 42.96 -38.32
C GLY A 441 -31.97 44.49 -38.32
N HIS A 442 -32.35 45.01 -39.47
CA HIS A 442 -33.03 46.30 -39.76
C HIS A 442 -32.79 47.48 -38.83
N ASP A 443 -32.23 48.57 -39.41
CA ASP A 443 -33.05 49.80 -39.56
C ASP A 443 -32.44 50.73 -40.63
N GLU A 444 -33.31 51.13 -41.54
CA GLU A 444 -33.11 52.18 -42.58
C GLU A 444 -33.09 53.56 -41.95
N GLU A 445 -32.44 54.44 -42.71
CA GLU A 445 -32.58 55.89 -42.82
C GLU A 445 -31.45 56.75 -42.27
N GLY A 446 -30.82 57.42 -43.25
CA GLY A 446 -30.54 58.85 -43.10
C GLY A 446 -29.10 59.28 -43.30
N ASP A 447 -28.86 59.75 -44.54
CA ASP A 447 -28.07 60.91 -44.99
C ASP A 447 -26.54 60.98 -44.76
N ALA A 448 -25.92 60.95 -45.90
CA ALA A 448 -25.01 61.97 -46.54
C ALA A 448 -23.74 62.43 -45.79
N ASP A 449 -22.71 62.40 -46.62
CA ASP A 449 -21.56 63.27 -46.72
C ASP A 449 -20.24 62.96 -46.01
N GLY A 450 -19.28 62.80 -46.89
CA GLY A 450 -17.99 63.49 -46.74
C GLY A 450 -16.76 62.64 -46.43
N ASN A 451 -16.26 61.97 -47.43
CA ASN A 451 -14.94 62.27 -48.02
C ASN A 451 -13.68 62.19 -47.13
N VAL A 452 -12.65 61.54 -47.72
CA VAL A 452 -11.21 61.86 -47.74
C VAL A 452 -10.28 60.93 -46.99
N LEU A 453 -9.63 60.05 -47.76
CA LEU A 453 -8.17 59.83 -47.94
C LEU A 453 -7.36 59.47 -46.68
N ALA A 454 -6.76 58.30 -46.62
CA ALA A 454 -5.49 57.89 -47.28
C ALA A 454 -4.24 58.09 -46.44
N GLU A 455 -3.38 57.13 -46.58
CA GLU A 455 -1.93 57.03 -46.32
C GLU A 455 -1.49 56.61 -44.96
N ALA A 456 -0.92 55.45 -44.89
CA ALA A 456 0.38 54.94 -45.36
C ALA A 456 1.51 55.22 -44.41
N SER A 457 2.18 54.18 -44.22
CA SER A 457 3.64 54.01 -44.14
C SER A 457 4.35 53.94 -42.81
N LYS A 458 5.01 52.83 -42.69
CA LYS A 458 6.47 52.62 -42.48
C LYS A 458 7.10 53.15 -41.21
N GLY A 459 7.66 52.21 -40.49
CA GLY A 459 9.12 52.12 -40.51
C GLY A 459 9.81 52.20 -39.17
N THR A 460 10.79 51.39 -39.11
CA THR A 460 12.08 51.41 -38.39
C THR A 460 12.01 50.83 -36.98
N GLY A 461 12.70 49.78 -36.59
CA GLY A 461 14.04 49.36 -36.98
C GLY A 461 15.09 49.99 -36.08
N ARG A 462 15.54 49.24 -35.07
CA ARG A 462 16.85 49.32 -34.38
C ARG A 462 16.80 48.26 -33.28
N GLY A 463 17.67 47.32 -33.19
CA GLY A 463 19.12 47.23 -33.37
C GLY A 463 19.76 46.83 -32.04
N MET A 464 20.20 45.62 -31.99
CA MET A 464 21.37 45.04 -31.30
C MET A 464 21.86 45.71 -30.00
N GLU A 465 22.01 44.85 -28.97
CA GLU A 465 23.36 44.72 -28.38
C GLU A 465 23.45 43.36 -27.61
N GLN A 466 24.47 42.60 -27.98
CA GLN A 466 24.96 41.42 -27.28
C GLN A 466 25.84 41.88 -26.11
N GLU A 467 25.70 41.28 -24.93
CA GLU A 467 26.79 41.27 -23.96
C GLU A 467 27.08 39.82 -23.54
N GLU A 468 28.35 39.42 -23.77
CA GLU A 468 28.97 38.18 -23.28
C GLU A 468 29.28 38.28 -21.77
N PRO A 469 29.37 37.15 -21.07
CA PRO A 469 29.72 37.11 -19.65
C PRO A 469 31.25 37.10 -19.45
N PRO A 470 31.78 37.64 -18.31
CA PRO A 470 33.18 37.48 -17.97
C PRO A 470 33.50 36.14 -17.32
N ARG A 471 34.65 35.62 -17.73
CA ARG A 471 35.37 34.51 -17.08
C ARG A 471 36.04 35.07 -15.80
N ASP A 472 35.89 34.29 -14.70
CA ASP A 472 37.04 33.80 -13.91
C ASP A 472 36.59 32.62 -13.03
#